data_ca7eb9c69f9a622cca31dd81c2d91119
#
_entry.id   ca7eb9c69f9a622cca31dd81c2d91119
#
_cell.length_a   1.000
_cell.length_b   1.000
_cell.length_c   1.000
_cell.angle_alpha   90.00
_cell.angle_beta   90.00
_cell.angle_gamma   90.00
#
_symmetry.space_group_name_H-M   'P 1'
#
loop_
_entity.id
_entity.type
_entity.pdbx_description
1 polymer ?
#
loop_
_entity_poly.entity_id
_entity_poly.type
_entity_poly.pdbx_seq_one_letter_code
_entity_poly.pdbx_strand_id
1 'polypeptide(L)'
;LARHTLLHDMSEDGDASRPDWAMWLKARHASHADARRGSRFDQSSMLIEAAAAGRGVALAKRSLAQADLATGRLVAPFPDGSQVLGFAYFVVMPRDRPASPGTKAFVSWLKRQAIDYDNNLDQL
;
A
#
# COMPACT_ATOMS: atom_id res chain seq x y z
N LEU A 1 -1.18 -17.79 8.36
CA LEU A 1 -2.06 -17.35 7.25
C LEU A 1 -2.99 -18.45 6.75
N ALA A 2 -2.60 -19.72 6.79
CA ALA A 2 -3.43 -20.83 6.29
C ALA A 2 -4.87 -20.90 6.87
N ARG A 3 -5.09 -20.35 8.08
CA ARG A 3 -6.39 -20.31 8.76
C ARG A 3 -7.11 -18.96 8.65
N HIS A 4 -6.53 -17.98 7.94
CA HIS A 4 -7.09 -16.65 7.80
C HIS A 4 -7.60 -16.42 6.38
N THR A 5 -8.65 -15.61 6.25
CA THR A 5 -9.13 -15.16 4.95
C THR A 5 -8.14 -14.14 4.39
N LEU A 6 -7.69 -14.36 3.15
CA LEU A 6 -6.85 -13.41 2.44
C LEU A 6 -7.77 -12.40 1.72
N LEU A 7 -7.47 -11.12 1.85
CA LEU A 7 -8.17 -10.06 1.16
C LEU A 7 -7.31 -9.57 0.00
N HIS A 8 -7.89 -9.52 -1.21
CA HIS A 8 -7.16 -9.22 -2.44
C HIS A 8 -7.56 -7.85 -2.96
N ASP A 9 -6.57 -7.01 -3.21
CA ASP A 9 -6.76 -5.73 -3.87
C ASP A 9 -6.71 -5.92 -5.39
N MET A 10 -7.76 -5.54 -6.10
CA MET A 10 -7.87 -5.61 -7.55
C MET A 10 -7.90 -4.21 -8.20
N SER A 11 -7.70 -3.15 -7.41
CA SER A 11 -7.82 -1.75 -7.86
C SER A 11 -6.82 -1.38 -8.96
N GLU A 12 -5.71 -2.11 -9.07
CA GLU A 12 -4.67 -1.91 -10.08
C GLU A 12 -4.51 -3.20 -10.93
N ASP A 13 -5.64 -3.80 -11.32
CA ASP A 13 -5.63 -5.03 -12.11
C ASP A 13 -4.96 -4.77 -13.48
N GLY A 14 -3.97 -5.60 -13.81
CA GLY A 14 -3.14 -5.43 -15.01
C GLY A 14 -1.72 -4.90 -14.77
N ASP A 15 -1.38 -4.43 -13.58
CA ASP A 15 0.01 -4.11 -13.22
C ASP A 15 0.73 -5.35 -12.69
N ALA A 16 1.52 -5.98 -13.55
CA ALA A 16 2.31 -7.17 -13.21
C ALA A 16 3.42 -6.91 -12.17
N SER A 17 3.75 -5.65 -11.88
CA SER A 17 4.74 -5.27 -10.86
C SER A 17 4.15 -5.24 -9.45
N ARG A 18 2.82 -5.31 -9.34
CA ARG A 18 2.14 -5.28 -8.05
C ARG A 18 2.31 -6.60 -7.29
N PRO A 19 2.81 -6.58 -6.06
CA PRO A 19 2.88 -7.79 -5.25
C PRO A 19 1.46 -8.26 -4.89
N ASP A 20 1.19 -9.50 -5.24
CA ASP A 20 -0.01 -10.22 -4.82
C ASP A 20 0.31 -11.22 -3.70
N TRP A 21 -0.72 -11.90 -3.20
CA TRP A 21 -0.55 -12.91 -2.18
C TRP A 21 0.33 -14.08 -2.64
N ALA A 22 0.31 -14.45 -3.92
CA ALA A 22 1.14 -15.54 -4.45
C ALA A 22 2.62 -15.16 -4.39
N MET A 23 2.96 -13.95 -4.82
CA MET A 23 4.32 -13.42 -4.75
C MET A 23 4.81 -13.29 -3.30
N TRP A 24 3.97 -12.72 -2.42
CA TRP A 24 4.32 -12.53 -1.02
C TRP A 24 4.54 -13.85 -0.28
N LEU A 25 3.64 -14.83 -0.45
CA LEU A 25 3.76 -16.15 0.15
C LEU A 25 4.98 -16.91 -0.39
N LYS A 26 5.26 -16.80 -1.69
CA LYS A 26 6.46 -17.39 -2.30
C LYS A 26 7.74 -16.81 -1.70
N ALA A 27 7.81 -15.47 -1.57
CA ALA A 27 8.97 -14.79 -0.98
C ALA A 27 9.22 -15.19 0.49
N ARG A 28 8.17 -15.63 1.19
CA ARG A 28 8.22 -16.07 2.59
C ARG A 28 8.27 -17.59 2.76
N HIS A 29 8.49 -18.35 1.67
CA HIS A 29 8.49 -19.82 1.67
C HIS A 29 7.23 -20.44 2.31
N ALA A 30 6.09 -19.75 2.20
CA ALA A 30 4.81 -20.11 2.81
C ALA A 30 3.85 -20.77 1.78
N SER A 31 4.37 -21.69 0.98
CA SER A 31 3.65 -22.34 -0.13
C SER A 31 2.44 -23.21 0.29
N HIS A 32 2.30 -23.49 1.57
CA HIS A 32 1.17 -24.25 2.13
C HIS A 32 -0.12 -23.45 2.24
N ALA A 33 -0.09 -22.13 2.07
CA ALA A 33 -1.28 -21.28 2.07
C ALA A 33 -1.82 -21.12 0.64
N ASP A 34 -3.14 -21.31 0.48
CA ASP A 34 -3.79 -21.08 -0.82
C ASP A 34 -3.90 -19.58 -1.10
N ALA A 35 -2.99 -19.08 -1.95
CA ALA A 35 -2.91 -17.68 -2.34
C ALA A 35 -4.13 -17.17 -3.10
N ARG A 36 -5.00 -18.03 -3.60
CA ARG A 36 -6.16 -17.67 -4.43
C ARG A 36 -7.44 -17.52 -3.61
N ARG A 37 -7.44 -18.03 -2.39
CA ARG A 37 -8.61 -18.07 -1.52
C ARG A 37 -8.83 -16.70 -0.86
N GLY A 38 -10.07 -16.23 -0.87
CA GLY A 38 -10.48 -15.03 -0.14
C GLY A 38 -11.28 -14.05 -0.98
N SER A 39 -11.64 -12.93 -0.36
CA SER A 39 -12.46 -11.90 -0.98
C SER A 39 -11.61 -10.94 -1.83
N ARG A 40 -12.19 -10.46 -2.93
CA ARG A 40 -11.56 -9.52 -3.86
C ARG A 40 -12.26 -8.17 -3.79
N PHE A 41 -11.47 -7.10 -3.82
CA PHE A 41 -11.93 -5.72 -3.74
C PHE A 41 -11.33 -4.94 -4.91
N ASP A 42 -12.14 -4.16 -5.57
CA ASP A 42 -11.75 -3.27 -6.68
C ASP A 42 -11.29 -1.88 -6.18
N GLN A 43 -11.39 -1.63 -4.87
CA GLN A 43 -10.96 -0.40 -4.23
C GLN A 43 -10.13 -0.73 -2.98
N SER A 44 -8.90 -0.18 -2.91
CA SER A 44 -8.00 -0.37 -1.78
C SER A 44 -8.58 0.13 -0.44
N SER A 45 -9.41 1.19 -0.46
CA SER A 45 -10.07 1.69 0.75
C SER A 45 -11.06 0.68 1.33
N MET A 46 -11.83 0.00 0.49
CA MET A 46 -12.76 -1.05 0.92
C MET A 46 -12.02 -2.28 1.47
N LEU A 47 -10.89 -2.63 0.86
CA LEU A 47 -10.00 -3.68 1.36
C LEU A 47 -9.51 -3.36 2.78
N ILE A 48 -9.05 -2.13 3.01
CA ILE A 48 -8.53 -1.65 4.30
C ILE A 48 -9.65 -1.68 5.35
N GLU A 49 -10.83 -1.18 5.03
CA GLU A 49 -11.98 -1.23 5.92
C GLU A 49 -12.41 -2.67 6.26
N ALA A 50 -12.38 -3.58 5.29
CA ALA A 50 -12.66 -4.99 5.55
C ALA A 50 -11.64 -5.62 6.51
N ALA A 51 -10.35 -5.28 6.37
CA ALA A 51 -9.31 -5.72 7.29
C ALA A 51 -9.52 -5.14 8.70
N ALA A 52 -9.82 -3.84 8.81
CA ALA A 52 -10.11 -3.16 10.08
C ALA A 52 -11.36 -3.73 10.77
N ALA A 53 -12.33 -4.21 9.99
CA ALA A 53 -13.50 -4.94 10.49
C ALA A 53 -13.22 -6.42 10.86
N GLY A 54 -11.96 -6.86 10.85
CA GLY A 54 -11.58 -8.23 11.23
C GLY A 54 -11.97 -9.32 10.22
N ARG A 55 -12.23 -8.93 8.95
CA ARG A 55 -12.68 -9.87 7.92
C ARG A 55 -11.55 -10.72 7.35
N GLY A 56 -10.30 -10.37 7.60
CA GLY A 56 -9.14 -11.12 7.12
C GLY A 56 -7.85 -10.34 7.18
N VAL A 57 -6.86 -10.82 6.45
CA VAL A 57 -5.53 -10.20 6.30
C VAL A 57 -5.40 -9.64 4.90
N ALA A 58 -4.96 -8.38 4.79
CA ALA A 58 -4.78 -7.67 3.54
C ALA A 58 -3.31 -7.44 3.22
N LEU A 59 -2.98 -7.46 1.93
CA LEU A 59 -1.79 -6.79 1.41
C LEU A 59 -2.22 -5.40 0.94
N ALA A 60 -1.68 -4.36 1.57
CA ALA A 60 -2.03 -2.99 1.26
C ALA A 60 -0.78 -2.11 1.18
N LYS A 61 -0.86 -1.02 0.44
CA LYS A 61 0.17 0.02 0.48
C LYS A 61 0.18 0.65 1.87
N ARG A 62 1.35 0.70 2.51
CA ARG A 62 1.48 1.27 3.86
C ARG A 62 0.96 2.72 3.93
N SER A 63 1.19 3.51 2.88
CA SER A 63 0.69 4.87 2.76
C SER A 63 -0.84 4.99 2.92
N LEU A 64 -1.59 4.00 2.46
CA LEU A 64 -3.06 3.98 2.57
C LEU A 64 -3.54 3.48 3.94
N ALA A 65 -2.78 2.59 4.58
CA ALA A 65 -3.14 1.97 5.86
C ALA A 65 -2.57 2.72 7.08
N GLN A 66 -1.74 3.74 6.88
CA GLN A 66 -0.96 4.38 7.95
C GLN A 66 -1.82 4.97 9.07
N ALA A 67 -2.90 5.65 8.75
CA ALA A 67 -3.78 6.25 9.75
C ALA A 67 -4.43 5.18 10.64
N ASP A 68 -4.83 4.07 10.07
CA ASP A 68 -5.42 2.94 10.79
C ASP A 68 -4.39 2.17 11.62
N LEU A 69 -3.16 2.06 11.13
CA LEU A 69 -2.04 1.50 11.90
C LEU A 69 -1.69 2.42 13.09
N ALA A 70 -1.61 3.73 12.88
CA ALA A 70 -1.29 4.69 13.93
C ALA A 70 -2.35 4.75 15.05
N THR A 71 -3.62 4.55 14.69
CA THR A 71 -4.73 4.52 15.65
C THR A 71 -5.01 3.14 16.26
N GLY A 72 -4.28 2.11 15.83
CA GLY A 72 -4.46 0.73 16.29
C GLY A 72 -5.71 0.03 15.74
N ARG A 73 -6.40 0.62 14.75
CA ARG A 73 -7.50 -0.06 14.03
C ARG A 73 -6.98 -1.24 13.20
N LEU A 74 -5.74 -1.14 12.73
CA LEU A 74 -5.01 -2.21 12.06
C LEU A 74 -3.72 -2.52 12.81
N VAL A 75 -3.24 -3.74 12.63
CA VAL A 75 -1.91 -4.16 13.07
C VAL A 75 -1.15 -4.78 11.89
N ALA A 76 0.15 -4.56 11.82
CA ALA A 76 1.02 -5.25 10.87
C ALA A 76 1.52 -6.54 11.52
N PRO A 77 0.95 -7.71 11.19
CA PRO A 77 1.30 -8.98 11.86
C PRO A 77 2.72 -9.46 11.51
N PHE A 78 3.31 -8.88 10.47
CA PHE A 78 4.67 -9.18 10.01
C PHE A 78 5.43 -7.87 9.78
N PRO A 79 6.03 -7.27 10.81
CA PRO A 79 6.73 -5.98 10.70
C PRO A 79 7.85 -6.02 9.65
N ASP A 80 8.59 -7.14 9.56
CA ASP A 80 9.63 -7.36 8.54
C ASP A 80 9.05 -7.80 7.18
N GLY A 81 7.74 -7.79 7.05
CA GLY A 81 7.02 -8.25 5.85
C GLY A 81 6.86 -7.20 4.76
N SER A 82 7.28 -5.97 5.00
CA SER A 82 7.20 -4.89 4.01
C SER A 82 8.15 -5.17 2.83
N GLN A 83 7.65 -4.94 1.62
CA GLN A 83 8.46 -4.94 0.40
C GLN A 83 8.50 -3.53 -0.15
N VAL A 84 9.70 -3.07 -0.46
CA VAL A 84 9.86 -1.81 -1.20
C VAL A 84 9.42 -2.06 -2.64
N LEU A 85 8.43 -1.30 -3.09
CA LEU A 85 7.94 -1.39 -4.46
C LEU A 85 8.80 -0.50 -5.35
N GLY A 86 9.12 -1.00 -6.55
CA GLY A 86 9.98 -0.29 -7.51
C GLY A 86 9.31 0.88 -8.24
N PHE A 87 8.14 1.34 -7.79
CA PHE A 87 7.44 2.47 -8.39
C PHE A 87 7.26 3.62 -7.40
N ALA A 88 7.16 4.83 -7.93
CA ALA A 88 7.00 6.05 -7.17
C ALA A 88 5.82 6.89 -7.71
N TYR A 89 5.32 7.81 -6.88
CA TYR A 89 4.38 8.83 -7.35
C TYR A 89 5.14 9.95 -8.06
N PHE A 90 4.60 10.41 -9.18
CA PHE A 90 5.19 11.48 -9.97
C PHE A 90 4.28 12.71 -10.01
N VAL A 91 4.85 13.88 -9.81
CA VAL A 91 4.15 15.12 -10.11
C VAL A 91 4.30 15.40 -11.60
N VAL A 92 3.20 15.36 -12.33
CA VAL A 92 3.16 15.63 -13.77
C VAL A 92 2.66 17.05 -14.01
N MET A 93 3.37 17.80 -14.86
CA MET A 93 3.01 19.17 -15.24
C MET A 93 3.09 19.33 -16.75
N PRO A 94 2.27 20.19 -17.37
CA PRO A 94 2.39 20.53 -18.81
C PRO A 94 3.81 21.04 -19.13
N ARG A 95 4.36 20.55 -20.24
CA ARG A 95 5.73 20.94 -20.67
C ARG A 95 5.75 22.33 -21.30
N ASP A 96 4.67 22.69 -21.97
CA ASP A 96 4.50 23.90 -22.77
C ASP A 96 3.97 25.12 -22.00
N ARG A 97 3.67 24.94 -20.72
CA ARG A 97 3.15 25.99 -19.85
C ARG A 97 4.05 26.15 -18.62
N PRO A 98 4.62 27.32 -18.37
CA PRO A 98 5.40 27.58 -17.17
C PRO A 98 4.48 27.48 -15.93
N ALA A 99 4.96 26.78 -14.90
CA ALA A 99 4.22 26.66 -13.64
C ALA A 99 4.10 28.04 -12.97
N SER A 100 2.89 28.36 -12.50
CA SER A 100 2.64 29.57 -11.71
C SER A 100 3.43 29.55 -10.39
N PRO A 101 3.65 30.70 -9.73
CA PRO A 101 4.28 30.74 -8.41
C PRO A 101 3.58 29.84 -7.38
N GLY A 102 2.25 29.84 -7.38
CA GLY A 102 1.44 28.97 -6.50
C GLY A 102 1.65 27.48 -6.81
N THR A 103 1.68 27.10 -8.07
CA THR A 103 1.97 25.71 -8.48
C THR A 103 3.35 25.28 -8.00
N LYS A 104 4.38 26.13 -8.17
CA LYS A 104 5.75 25.86 -7.70
C LYS A 104 5.80 25.68 -6.18
N ALA A 105 5.13 26.57 -5.44
CA ALA A 105 5.05 26.51 -3.98
C ALA A 105 4.37 25.20 -3.51
N PHE A 106 3.26 24.82 -4.15
CA PHE A 106 2.54 23.58 -3.84
C PHE A 106 3.41 22.33 -4.12
N VAL A 107 4.07 22.26 -5.28
CA VAL A 107 4.96 21.14 -5.62
C VAL A 107 6.12 21.05 -4.62
N SER A 108 6.70 22.17 -4.23
CA SER A 108 7.77 22.19 -3.23
C SER A 108 7.28 21.72 -1.85
N TRP A 109 6.09 22.13 -1.45
CA TRP A 109 5.46 21.65 -0.21
C TRP A 109 5.20 20.15 -0.28
N LEU A 110 4.61 19.64 -1.37
CA LEU A 110 4.32 18.23 -1.56
C LEU A 110 5.57 17.34 -1.49
N LYS A 111 6.66 17.79 -2.11
CA LYS A 111 7.96 17.10 -2.04
C LYS A 111 8.50 17.02 -0.62
N ARG A 112 8.39 18.11 0.16
CA ARG A 112 8.79 18.09 1.58
C ARG A 112 7.95 17.11 2.38
N GLN A 113 6.62 17.13 2.18
CA GLN A 113 5.73 16.18 2.86
C GLN A 113 6.08 14.71 2.54
N ALA A 114 6.47 14.41 1.29
CA ALA A 114 6.89 13.06 0.91
C ALA A 114 8.18 12.63 1.62
N ILE A 115 9.18 13.54 1.71
CA ILE A 115 10.44 13.27 2.42
C ILE A 115 10.19 13.06 3.93
N ASP A 116 9.37 13.91 4.54
CA ASP A 116 9.01 13.80 5.96
C ASP A 116 8.26 12.48 6.24
N TYR A 117 7.44 12.05 5.28
CA TYR A 117 6.74 10.77 5.33
C TYR A 117 7.72 9.58 5.31
N ASP A 118 8.66 9.56 4.36
CA ASP A 118 9.65 8.49 4.23
C ASP A 118 10.54 8.41 5.49
N ASN A 119 11.00 9.55 6.01
CA ASN A 119 11.81 9.61 7.24
C ASN A 119 11.06 9.07 8.46
N ASN A 120 9.74 9.25 8.55
CA ASN A 120 8.93 8.71 9.63
C ASN A 120 8.67 7.20 9.50
N LEU A 121 8.78 6.63 8.28
CA LEU A 121 8.66 5.20 8.07
C LEU A 121 9.85 4.41 8.62
N ASP A 122 11.04 5.00 8.59
CA ASP A 122 12.28 4.37 9.07
C ASP A 122 12.39 4.36 10.61
N GLN A 123 11.47 5.06 11.32
CA GLN A 123 11.46 5.16 12.78
C GLN A 123 10.40 4.25 13.46
N LEU A 124 9.62 3.49 12.69
CA LEU A 124 8.58 2.56 13.16
C LEU A 124 8.93 1.11 12.86
#